data_289a96a27afb52fa7f20def46ef323e2
#
_entry.id   289a96a27afb52fa7f20def46ef323e2
#
_cell.length_a   1.000
_cell.length_b   1.000
_cell.length_c   1.000
_cell.angle_alpha   90.00
_cell.angle_beta   90.00
_cell.angle_gamma   90.00
#
_symmetry.space_group_name_H-M   'P 1'
#
loop_
_entity.id
_entity.type
_entity.pdbx_description
1 polymer ?
#
loop_
_entity_poly.entity_id
_entity_poly.type
_entity_poly.pdbx_seq_one_letter_code
_entity_poly.pdbx_strand_id
1 'polypeptide(L)'
;MPAEIILIGGASVILNYGFREMTYDTDALIHAASSMKEAINTVGDRNGLPNGWMNDDFRKTRSYTDKIIQYSKYYRTFYGVLEVRSVVGEYLVAMKLRSGRKYKFDRSDVIGILWEHKRNGTSLTLEKIKNAIEVLYGSYDVIDEEVKQFIERAVQDGNYESMYKRIRQAESENREIPLEYQEEKPDVITEDNVNDIISALKKRRK
;
A
#
# COMPACT_ATOMS: atom_id res chain seq x y z
N MET A 1 -7.60 -5.31 27.58
CA MET A 1 -8.11 -5.56 26.21
C MET A 1 -7.03 -6.30 25.46
N PRO A 2 -7.36 -7.28 24.62
CA PRO A 2 -6.39 -7.87 23.72
C PRO A 2 -5.75 -6.75 22.86
N ALA A 3 -4.49 -6.94 22.47
CA ALA A 3 -3.84 -6.07 21.52
C ALA A 3 -4.47 -6.25 20.13
N GLU A 4 -4.57 -5.19 19.35
CA GLU A 4 -5.07 -5.22 17.98
C GLU A 4 -4.03 -4.67 17.02
N ILE A 5 -3.79 -5.39 15.93
CA ILE A 5 -2.98 -4.93 14.80
C ILE A 5 -3.83 -4.95 13.54
N ILE A 6 -3.91 -3.81 12.86
CA ILE A 6 -4.60 -3.70 11.57
C ILE A 6 -3.53 -3.53 10.49
N LEU A 7 -3.30 -4.58 9.72
CA LEU A 7 -2.35 -4.55 8.60
C LEU A 7 -2.87 -3.66 7.46
N ILE A 8 -1.95 -2.93 6.86
CA ILE A 8 -2.21 -1.97 5.78
C ILE A 8 -1.19 -2.19 4.66
N GLY A 9 -1.31 -1.44 3.60
CA GLY A 9 -0.27 -1.37 2.56
C GLY A 9 0.07 -2.71 1.94
N GLY A 10 1.38 -2.97 1.81
CA GLY A 10 1.91 -4.19 1.21
C GLY A 10 1.59 -5.45 2.00
N ALA A 11 1.62 -5.38 3.32
CA ALA A 11 1.30 -6.51 4.20
C ALA A 11 -0.16 -6.98 4.03
N SER A 12 -1.11 -6.03 3.92
CA SER A 12 -2.51 -6.35 3.60
C SER A 12 -2.66 -7.03 2.24
N VAL A 13 -1.92 -6.57 1.23
CA VAL A 13 -1.97 -7.18 -0.11
C VAL A 13 -1.49 -8.62 -0.05
N ILE A 14 -0.36 -8.89 0.61
CA ILE A 14 0.18 -10.26 0.75
C ILE A 14 -0.80 -11.16 1.50
N LEU A 15 -1.38 -10.65 2.59
CA LEU A 15 -2.27 -11.46 3.43
C LEU A 15 -3.57 -11.86 2.72
N ASN A 16 -4.10 -10.98 1.86
CA ASN A 16 -5.44 -11.14 1.27
C ASN A 16 -5.42 -11.61 -0.18
N TYR A 17 -4.30 -11.46 -0.91
CA TYR A 17 -4.22 -11.68 -2.35
C TYR A 17 -2.95 -12.42 -2.75
N GLY A 18 -3.07 -13.38 -3.64
CA GLY A 18 -1.99 -14.28 -4.02
C GLY A 18 -1.01 -13.76 -5.09
N PHE A 19 -1.19 -12.52 -5.56
CA PHE A 19 -0.37 -11.97 -6.67
C PHE A 19 0.93 -11.28 -6.23
N ARG A 20 1.12 -11.09 -4.92
CA ARG A 20 2.30 -10.42 -4.35
C ARG A 20 2.99 -11.31 -3.34
N GLU A 21 4.31 -11.52 -3.50
CA GLU A 21 5.08 -12.48 -2.72
C GLU A 21 5.81 -11.84 -1.52
N MET A 22 6.11 -10.54 -1.58
CA MET A 22 6.90 -9.90 -0.52
C MET A 22 6.56 -8.41 -0.31
N THR A 23 6.86 -7.93 0.90
CA THR A 23 6.95 -6.52 1.24
C THR A 23 8.23 -6.26 2.02
N TYR A 24 8.71 -5.03 2.04
CA TYR A 24 9.94 -4.65 2.75
C TYR A 24 9.69 -4.21 4.19
N ASP A 25 8.47 -3.77 4.44
CA ASP A 25 7.99 -3.25 5.72
C ASP A 25 6.57 -3.75 5.98
N THR A 26 6.15 -3.71 7.21
CA THR A 26 4.79 -4.02 7.63
C THR A 26 4.17 -2.75 8.21
N ASP A 27 3.51 -1.98 7.34
CA ASP A 27 2.68 -0.87 7.79
C ASP A 27 1.46 -1.41 8.55
N ALA A 28 1.23 -0.92 9.78
CA ALA A 28 0.12 -1.35 10.62
C ALA A 28 -0.40 -0.23 11.53
N LEU A 29 -1.69 -0.25 11.83
CA LEU A 29 -2.22 0.47 12.99
C LEU A 29 -2.13 -0.45 14.20
N ILE A 30 -1.40 -0.03 15.23
CA ILE A 30 -1.12 -0.83 16.42
C ILE A 30 -1.87 -0.22 17.58
N HIS A 31 -2.90 -0.91 18.05
CA HIS A 31 -3.69 -0.58 19.24
C HIS A 31 -3.29 -1.53 20.37
N ALA A 32 -2.26 -1.16 21.13
CA ALA A 32 -1.73 -2.02 22.17
C ALA A 32 -1.00 -1.20 23.25
N ALA A 33 -0.73 -1.86 24.39
CA ALA A 33 0.13 -1.30 25.42
C ALA A 33 1.58 -1.12 24.92
N SER A 34 2.37 -0.30 25.62
CA SER A 34 3.77 -0.01 25.30
C SER A 34 4.66 -1.26 25.17
N SER A 35 4.32 -2.32 25.91
CA SER A 35 4.98 -3.64 25.84
C SER A 35 4.93 -4.29 24.45
N MET A 36 3.97 -3.92 23.61
CA MET A 36 3.88 -4.41 22.23
C MET A 36 5.05 -3.91 21.38
N LYS A 37 5.50 -2.69 21.58
CA LYS A 37 6.66 -2.14 20.87
C LYS A 37 7.92 -2.94 21.18
N GLU A 38 8.11 -3.29 22.46
CA GLU A 38 9.23 -4.13 22.88
C GLU A 38 9.13 -5.56 22.28
N ALA A 39 7.92 -6.13 22.25
CA ALA A 39 7.69 -7.42 21.61
C ALA A 39 7.99 -7.39 20.10
N ILE A 40 7.59 -6.34 19.38
CA ILE A 40 7.90 -6.16 17.96
C ILE A 40 9.41 -6.09 17.73
N ASN A 41 10.15 -5.30 18.53
CA ASN A 41 11.60 -5.21 18.44
C ASN A 41 12.26 -6.57 18.73
N THR A 42 11.84 -7.25 19.79
CA THR A 42 12.37 -8.59 20.16
C THR A 42 12.15 -9.62 19.04
N VAL A 43 10.99 -9.59 18.38
CA VAL A 43 10.73 -10.47 17.22
C VAL A 43 11.63 -10.09 16.04
N GLY A 44 11.82 -8.79 15.79
CA GLY A 44 12.73 -8.30 14.77
C GLY A 44 14.16 -8.81 14.99
N ASP A 45 14.70 -8.61 16.17
CA ASP A 45 16.05 -9.01 16.55
C ASP A 45 16.25 -10.53 16.39
N ARG A 46 15.29 -11.34 16.87
CA ARG A 46 15.35 -12.81 16.78
C ARG A 46 15.31 -13.35 15.35
N ASN A 47 14.70 -12.60 14.43
CA ASN A 47 14.53 -13.02 13.03
C ASN A 47 15.42 -12.25 12.06
N GLY A 48 16.33 -11.41 12.55
CA GLY A 48 17.21 -10.60 11.70
C GLY A 48 16.48 -9.59 10.82
N LEU A 49 15.31 -9.10 11.28
CA LEU A 49 14.55 -8.10 10.55
C LEU A 49 15.09 -6.70 10.85
N PRO A 50 15.03 -5.76 9.91
CA PRO A 50 15.52 -4.42 10.12
C PRO A 50 14.72 -3.68 11.21
N ASN A 51 15.35 -2.70 11.88
CA ASN A 51 14.64 -1.82 12.80
C ASN A 51 13.45 -1.15 12.10
N GLY A 52 12.29 -1.14 12.77
CA GLY A 52 11.07 -0.61 12.19
C GLY A 52 10.39 -1.51 11.14
N TRP A 53 10.76 -2.79 11.06
CA TRP A 53 10.15 -3.76 10.16
C TRP A 53 8.62 -3.81 10.24
N MET A 54 8.07 -3.53 11.43
CA MET A 54 6.66 -3.27 11.67
C MET A 54 6.54 -1.91 12.35
N ASN A 55 5.78 -1.00 11.75
CA ASN A 55 5.68 0.38 12.20
C ASN A 55 4.28 0.96 11.93
N ASP A 56 4.00 2.12 12.53
CA ASP A 56 2.77 2.90 12.33
C ASP A 56 3.02 4.22 11.57
N ASP A 57 4.13 4.34 10.84
CA ASP A 57 4.51 5.53 10.07
C ASP A 57 3.47 5.91 9.01
N PHE A 58 2.65 4.95 8.62
CA PHE A 58 1.48 5.20 7.80
C PHE A 58 0.59 6.34 8.32
N ARG A 59 0.53 6.54 9.65
CA ARG A 59 -0.22 7.66 10.27
C ARG A 59 0.25 9.04 9.80
N LYS A 60 1.48 9.16 9.33
CA LYS A 60 2.09 10.40 8.82
C LYS A 60 1.81 10.64 7.33
N THR A 61 1.19 9.69 6.65
CA THR A 61 0.96 9.76 5.20
C THR A 61 -0.39 10.41 4.88
N ARG A 62 -0.51 10.96 3.66
CA ARG A 62 -1.77 11.55 3.17
C ARG A 62 -2.89 10.54 2.96
N SER A 63 -2.58 9.25 2.95
CA SER A 63 -3.56 8.16 2.85
C SER A 63 -4.09 7.68 4.20
N TYR A 64 -3.61 8.24 5.31
CA TYR A 64 -4.13 7.93 6.63
C TYR A 64 -5.49 8.56 6.89
N THR A 65 -6.36 7.80 7.53
CA THR A 65 -7.59 8.23 8.17
C THR A 65 -8.01 7.21 9.22
N ASP A 66 -8.53 7.66 10.36
CA ASP A 66 -9.01 6.76 11.43
C ASP A 66 -10.20 5.90 11.00
N LYS A 67 -10.93 6.31 9.96
CA LYS A 67 -12.05 5.55 9.40
C LYS A 67 -11.65 4.14 8.90
N ILE A 68 -10.38 3.95 8.53
CA ILE A 68 -9.85 2.67 8.03
C ILE A 68 -10.09 1.51 9.02
N ILE A 69 -10.08 1.79 10.32
CA ILE A 69 -10.33 0.81 11.38
C ILE A 69 -11.65 0.07 11.14
N GLN A 70 -12.71 0.81 10.80
CA GLN A 70 -14.06 0.27 10.57
C GLN A 70 -14.15 -0.60 9.32
N TYR A 71 -13.24 -0.41 8.36
CA TYR A 71 -13.20 -1.12 7.08
C TYR A 71 -12.10 -2.18 7.00
N SER A 72 -11.61 -2.62 8.16
CA SER A 72 -10.71 -3.76 8.28
C SER A 72 -11.50 -5.04 8.54
N LYS A 73 -11.00 -6.14 8.01
CA LYS A 73 -11.55 -7.48 8.16
C LYS A 73 -10.76 -8.25 9.23
N TYR A 74 -11.43 -8.96 10.12
CA TYR A 74 -10.80 -9.91 11.01
C TYR A 74 -10.03 -10.98 10.21
N TYR A 75 -8.81 -11.21 10.61
CA TYR A 75 -7.98 -12.27 10.07
C TYR A 75 -7.85 -13.42 11.06
N ARG A 76 -7.27 -13.16 12.24
CA ARG A 76 -6.98 -14.18 13.24
C ARG A 76 -6.68 -13.58 14.60
N THR A 77 -7.00 -14.32 15.65
CA THR A 77 -6.50 -14.04 17.01
C THR A 77 -5.39 -15.03 17.36
N PHE A 78 -4.24 -14.50 17.77
CA PHE A 78 -3.09 -15.28 18.19
C PHE A 78 -3.05 -15.38 19.72
N TYR A 79 -2.94 -16.61 20.21
CA TYR A 79 -2.84 -16.94 21.64
C TYR A 79 -3.93 -16.29 22.52
N GLY A 80 -5.06 -15.94 21.98
CA GLY A 80 -6.15 -15.27 22.69
C GLY A 80 -5.88 -13.82 23.13
N VAL A 81 -4.73 -13.24 22.77
CA VAL A 81 -4.28 -11.92 23.25
C VAL A 81 -4.00 -10.91 22.13
N LEU A 82 -3.76 -11.36 20.90
CA LEU A 82 -3.46 -10.50 19.76
C LEU A 82 -4.45 -10.72 18.63
N GLU A 83 -5.33 -9.75 18.40
CA GLU A 83 -6.21 -9.73 17.25
C GLU A 83 -5.50 -9.08 16.05
N VAL A 84 -5.48 -9.78 14.92
CA VAL A 84 -4.96 -9.27 13.66
C VAL A 84 -6.11 -9.07 12.70
N ARG A 85 -6.14 -7.90 12.08
CA ARG A 85 -7.10 -7.48 11.06
C ARG A 85 -6.34 -7.01 9.82
N SER A 86 -7.02 -6.87 8.70
CA SER A 86 -6.43 -6.41 7.45
C SER A 86 -7.42 -5.57 6.66
N VAL A 87 -6.96 -4.47 6.06
CA VAL A 87 -7.77 -3.70 5.12
C VAL A 87 -7.87 -4.45 3.80
N VAL A 88 -9.05 -4.51 3.20
CA VAL A 88 -9.34 -5.30 1.99
C VAL A 88 -10.18 -4.53 0.98
N GLY A 89 -10.25 -5.07 -0.25
CA GLY A 89 -11.17 -4.66 -1.30
C GLY A 89 -11.01 -3.20 -1.70
N GLU A 90 -12.13 -2.55 -1.92
CA GLU A 90 -12.23 -1.17 -2.38
C GLU A 90 -11.54 -0.16 -1.46
N TYR A 91 -11.49 -0.41 -0.15
CA TYR A 91 -10.84 0.49 0.80
C TYR A 91 -9.32 0.43 0.68
N LEU A 92 -8.74 -0.75 0.46
CA LEU A 92 -7.31 -0.87 0.20
C LEU A 92 -6.94 -0.23 -1.14
N VAL A 93 -7.79 -0.38 -2.17
CA VAL A 93 -7.65 0.32 -3.45
C VAL A 93 -7.71 1.83 -3.24
N ALA A 94 -8.69 2.34 -2.49
CA ALA A 94 -8.83 3.77 -2.21
C ALA A 94 -7.58 4.37 -1.53
N MET A 95 -7.00 3.66 -0.55
CA MET A 95 -5.77 4.07 0.12
C MET A 95 -4.57 4.12 -0.84
N LYS A 96 -4.43 3.12 -1.70
CA LYS A 96 -3.37 3.05 -2.70
C LYS A 96 -3.49 4.17 -3.74
N LEU A 97 -4.70 4.46 -4.21
CA LEU A 97 -4.96 5.57 -5.12
C LEU A 97 -4.68 6.93 -4.45
N ARG A 98 -5.04 7.10 -3.17
CA ARG A 98 -4.76 8.32 -2.42
C ARG A 98 -3.25 8.53 -2.20
N SER A 99 -2.49 7.45 -2.01
CA SER A 99 -1.02 7.49 -1.92
C SER A 99 -0.39 7.91 -3.25
N GLY A 100 -0.74 7.26 -4.35
CA GLY A 100 -0.35 7.60 -5.73
C GLY A 100 1.14 7.60 -6.00
N ARG A 101 1.96 6.93 -5.20
CA ARG A 101 3.43 6.92 -5.32
C ARG A 101 3.90 6.14 -6.55
N LYS A 102 4.82 6.74 -7.33
CA LYS A 102 5.34 6.13 -8.57
C LYS A 102 6.54 5.20 -8.35
N TYR A 103 7.16 5.27 -7.17
CA TYR A 103 8.35 4.49 -6.77
C TYR A 103 8.03 3.33 -5.83
N LYS A 104 6.76 3.18 -5.44
CA LYS A 104 6.23 2.01 -4.71
C LYS A 104 5.27 1.24 -5.62
N PHE A 105 4.83 0.08 -5.18
CA PHE A 105 3.97 -0.81 -5.97
C PHE A 105 2.47 -0.46 -5.87
N ASP A 106 2.14 0.82 -5.68
CA ASP A 106 0.76 1.23 -5.42
C ASP A 106 -0.16 0.98 -6.62
N ARG A 107 0.29 1.26 -7.84
CA ARG A 107 -0.52 1.06 -9.06
C ARG A 107 -0.66 -0.42 -9.41
N SER A 108 0.43 -1.19 -9.35
CA SER A 108 0.35 -2.63 -9.60
C SER A 108 -0.47 -3.35 -8.55
N ASP A 109 -0.37 -2.96 -7.28
CA ASP A 109 -1.21 -3.51 -6.22
C ASP A 109 -2.70 -3.24 -6.48
N VAL A 110 -3.07 -2.02 -6.93
CA VAL A 110 -4.46 -1.71 -7.34
C VAL A 110 -4.92 -2.66 -8.44
N ILE A 111 -4.15 -2.81 -9.51
CA ILE A 111 -4.51 -3.68 -10.63
C ILE A 111 -4.59 -5.15 -10.20
N GLY A 112 -3.66 -5.60 -9.36
CA GLY A 112 -3.68 -6.97 -8.81
C GLY A 112 -4.92 -7.24 -7.98
N ILE A 113 -5.35 -6.29 -7.13
CA ILE A 113 -6.60 -6.40 -6.36
C ILE A 113 -7.81 -6.48 -7.30
N LEU A 114 -7.90 -5.61 -8.31
CA LEU A 114 -8.98 -5.65 -9.30
C LEU A 114 -9.00 -7.00 -10.06
N TRP A 115 -7.83 -7.52 -10.41
CA TRP A 115 -7.67 -8.80 -11.08
C TRP A 115 -8.21 -9.96 -10.23
N GLU A 116 -7.77 -10.06 -8.97
CA GLU A 116 -8.24 -11.10 -8.04
C GLU A 116 -9.75 -11.01 -7.80
N HIS A 117 -10.30 -9.82 -7.59
CA HIS A 117 -11.73 -9.62 -7.44
C HIS A 117 -12.52 -10.05 -8.70
N LYS A 118 -12.00 -9.77 -9.91
CA LYS A 118 -12.61 -10.21 -11.16
C LYS A 118 -12.61 -11.74 -11.28
N ARG A 119 -11.47 -12.38 -10.97
CA ARG A 119 -11.34 -13.85 -10.99
C ARG A 119 -12.29 -14.55 -10.03
N ASN A 120 -12.54 -13.93 -8.88
CA ASN A 120 -13.40 -14.48 -7.83
C ASN A 120 -14.89 -14.08 -7.99
N GLY A 121 -15.28 -13.44 -9.11
CA GLY A 121 -16.67 -13.03 -9.37
C GLY A 121 -17.18 -11.90 -8.47
N THR A 122 -16.29 -11.20 -7.77
CA THR A 122 -16.60 -10.09 -6.85
C THR A 122 -16.09 -8.75 -7.35
N SER A 123 -16.15 -8.50 -8.65
CA SER A 123 -15.56 -7.34 -9.32
C SER A 123 -15.80 -6.02 -8.58
N LEU A 124 -14.74 -5.25 -8.44
CA LEU A 124 -14.78 -3.89 -7.94
C LEU A 124 -15.06 -2.93 -9.10
N THR A 125 -16.25 -2.34 -9.07
CA THR A 125 -16.64 -1.31 -10.05
C THR A 125 -16.02 0.03 -9.72
N LEU A 126 -15.91 0.92 -10.71
CA LEU A 126 -15.45 2.29 -10.49
C LEU A 126 -16.31 3.03 -9.46
N GLU A 127 -17.61 2.78 -9.45
CA GLU A 127 -18.54 3.34 -8.47
C GLU A 127 -18.21 2.90 -7.04
N LYS A 128 -17.97 1.60 -6.80
CA LYS A 128 -17.54 1.10 -5.49
C LYS A 128 -16.24 1.75 -5.03
N ILE A 129 -15.28 1.91 -5.94
CA ILE A 129 -13.99 2.55 -5.64
C ILE A 129 -14.18 4.03 -5.30
N LYS A 130 -14.97 4.78 -6.09
CA LYS A 130 -15.29 6.18 -5.81
C LYS A 130 -15.98 6.33 -4.45
N ASN A 131 -16.98 5.51 -4.16
CA ASN A 131 -17.66 5.51 -2.87
C ASN A 131 -16.69 5.22 -1.69
N ALA A 132 -15.78 4.25 -1.84
CA ALA A 132 -14.78 3.98 -0.80
C ALA A 132 -13.85 5.17 -0.55
N ILE A 133 -13.45 5.89 -1.61
CA ILE A 133 -12.66 7.12 -1.50
C ILE A 133 -13.45 8.22 -0.78
N GLU A 134 -14.70 8.43 -1.14
CA GLU A 134 -15.57 9.43 -0.48
C GLU A 134 -15.81 9.10 0.98
N VAL A 135 -16.05 7.84 1.29
CA VAL A 135 -16.22 7.36 2.67
C VAL A 135 -14.96 7.63 3.50
N LEU A 136 -13.79 7.30 2.99
CA LEU A 136 -12.53 7.48 3.71
C LEU A 136 -12.09 8.95 3.79
N TYR A 137 -12.22 9.69 2.68
CA TYR A 137 -11.56 11.00 2.52
C TYR A 137 -12.51 12.17 2.27
N GLY A 138 -13.81 11.92 2.18
CA GLY A 138 -14.85 12.96 2.04
C GLY A 138 -15.18 13.37 0.61
N SER A 139 -14.27 13.24 -0.36
CA SER A 139 -14.48 13.57 -1.77
C SER A 139 -13.54 12.76 -2.67
N TYR A 140 -14.01 12.42 -3.86
CA TYR A 140 -13.18 11.85 -4.92
C TYR A 140 -12.12 12.84 -5.45
N ASP A 141 -12.36 14.15 -5.27
CA ASP A 141 -11.46 15.22 -5.74
C ASP A 141 -10.12 15.28 -5.00
N VAL A 142 -9.99 14.60 -3.86
CA VAL A 142 -8.71 14.47 -3.17
C VAL A 142 -7.70 13.59 -3.92
N ILE A 143 -8.15 12.84 -4.92
CA ILE A 143 -7.30 12.01 -5.77
C ILE A 143 -6.74 12.84 -6.91
N ASP A 144 -5.44 12.74 -7.14
CA ASP A 144 -4.74 13.43 -8.22
C ASP A 144 -5.32 13.04 -9.59
N GLU A 145 -5.44 13.98 -10.52
CA GLU A 145 -6.09 13.77 -11.82
C GLU A 145 -5.45 12.65 -12.64
N GLU A 146 -4.13 12.53 -12.61
CA GLU A 146 -3.40 11.43 -13.26
C GLU A 146 -3.82 10.05 -12.71
N VAL A 147 -4.08 9.97 -11.40
CA VAL A 147 -4.50 8.74 -10.73
C VAL A 147 -5.97 8.43 -11.02
N LYS A 148 -6.84 9.44 -11.12
CA LYS A 148 -8.23 9.27 -11.56
C LYS A 148 -8.29 8.67 -12.96
N GLN A 149 -7.56 9.27 -13.90
CA GLN A 149 -7.49 8.76 -15.28
C GLN A 149 -6.91 7.35 -15.36
N PHE A 150 -5.94 7.02 -14.52
CA PHE A 150 -5.37 5.68 -14.43
C PHE A 150 -6.43 4.65 -14.04
N ILE A 151 -7.17 4.88 -12.95
CA ILE A 151 -8.16 3.90 -12.47
C ILE A 151 -9.35 3.77 -13.42
N GLU A 152 -9.81 4.87 -14.01
CA GLU A 152 -10.91 4.87 -14.96
C GLU A 152 -10.56 4.06 -16.22
N ARG A 153 -9.38 4.28 -16.80
CA ARG A 153 -8.88 3.48 -17.93
C ARG A 153 -8.69 2.01 -17.55
N ALA A 154 -8.17 1.73 -16.36
CA ALA A 154 -7.96 0.36 -15.93
C ALA A 154 -9.27 -0.43 -15.82
N VAL A 155 -10.30 0.17 -15.23
CA VAL A 155 -11.62 -0.46 -15.10
C VAL A 155 -12.30 -0.62 -16.46
N GLN A 156 -12.15 0.36 -17.36
CA GLN A 156 -12.71 0.31 -18.72
C GLN A 156 -12.04 -0.77 -19.58
N ASP A 157 -10.71 -0.90 -19.54
CA ASP A 157 -9.96 -1.92 -20.31
C ASP A 157 -10.25 -3.33 -19.76
N GLY A 158 -10.22 -3.51 -18.44
CA GLY A 158 -10.48 -4.78 -17.78
C GLY A 158 -9.45 -5.89 -18.04
N ASN A 159 -8.38 -5.65 -18.82
CA ASN A 159 -7.30 -6.61 -19.04
C ASN A 159 -6.24 -6.52 -17.93
N TYR A 160 -6.65 -6.84 -16.70
CA TYR A 160 -5.85 -6.62 -15.51
C TYR A 160 -4.56 -7.44 -15.47
N GLU A 161 -4.52 -8.65 -16.01
CA GLU A 161 -3.31 -9.48 -16.01
C GLU A 161 -2.16 -8.81 -16.79
N SER A 162 -2.42 -8.40 -18.01
CA SER A 162 -1.45 -7.72 -18.87
C SER A 162 -1.02 -6.38 -18.27
N MET A 163 -1.99 -5.62 -17.73
CA MET A 163 -1.73 -4.34 -17.06
C MET A 163 -0.85 -4.53 -15.82
N TYR A 164 -1.13 -5.53 -15.00
CA TYR A 164 -0.35 -5.84 -13.80
C TYR A 164 1.12 -6.07 -14.14
N LYS A 165 1.39 -6.99 -15.09
CA LYS A 165 2.76 -7.32 -15.50
C LYS A 165 3.54 -6.10 -15.96
N ARG A 166 2.94 -5.29 -16.84
CA ARG A 166 3.57 -4.08 -17.39
C ARG A 166 3.83 -3.02 -16.32
N ILE A 167 2.84 -2.74 -15.45
CA ILE A 167 2.95 -1.72 -14.43
C ILE A 167 3.95 -2.15 -13.36
N ARG A 168 3.92 -3.42 -12.96
CA ARG A 168 4.84 -3.98 -11.96
C ARG A 168 6.30 -3.85 -12.40
N GLN A 169 6.59 -4.15 -13.66
CA GLN A 169 7.91 -3.97 -14.23
C GLN A 169 8.33 -2.49 -14.19
N ALA A 170 7.48 -1.58 -14.64
CA ALA A 170 7.77 -0.16 -14.64
C ALA A 170 8.00 0.42 -13.23
N GLU A 171 7.25 -0.06 -12.23
CA GLU A 171 7.44 0.35 -10.82
C GLU A 171 8.74 -0.22 -10.25
N SER A 172 9.14 -1.45 -10.60
CA SER A 172 10.42 -2.02 -10.19
C SER A 172 11.58 -1.18 -10.72
N GLU A 173 11.57 -0.84 -12.02
CA GLU A 173 12.57 0.05 -12.63
C GLU A 173 12.60 1.45 -11.98
N ASN A 174 11.42 2.00 -11.65
CA ASN A 174 11.32 3.30 -10.97
C ASN A 174 11.90 3.28 -9.55
N ARG A 175 11.88 2.14 -8.90
CA ARG A 175 12.39 1.97 -7.56
C ARG A 175 13.92 1.87 -7.51
N GLU A 176 14.53 1.26 -8.49
CA GLU A 176 15.99 1.15 -8.59
C GLU A 176 16.65 2.53 -8.73
N ILE A 177 16.05 3.43 -9.50
CA ILE A 177 16.58 4.78 -9.74
C ILE A 177 16.84 5.60 -8.47
N PRO A 178 15.89 5.74 -7.52
CA PRO A 178 16.14 6.46 -6.28
C PRO A 178 17.18 5.78 -5.39
N LEU A 179 17.24 4.44 -5.38
CA LEU A 179 18.23 3.71 -4.58
C LEU A 179 19.65 4.01 -5.07
N GLU A 180 19.91 3.91 -6.37
CA GLU A 180 21.19 4.27 -6.96
C GLU A 180 21.56 5.74 -6.68
N TYR A 181 20.60 6.67 -6.82
CA TYR A 181 20.83 8.07 -6.57
C TYR A 181 21.09 8.40 -5.09
N GLN A 182 20.44 7.68 -4.16
CA GLN A 182 20.64 7.86 -2.72
C GLN A 182 22.02 7.33 -2.28
N GLU A 183 22.55 6.30 -2.92
CA GLU A 183 23.93 5.84 -2.70
C GLU A 183 24.96 6.93 -3.09
N GLU A 184 24.71 7.63 -4.22
CA GLU A 184 25.59 8.73 -4.68
C GLU A 184 25.42 10.03 -3.85
N LYS A 185 24.20 10.32 -3.39
CA LYS A 185 23.83 11.57 -2.69
C LYS A 185 22.89 11.27 -1.53
N PRO A 186 23.41 10.88 -0.36
CA PRO A 186 22.62 10.64 0.84
C PRO A 186 21.80 11.88 1.25
N ASP A 187 20.60 11.64 1.80
CA ASP A 187 19.70 12.65 2.39
C ASP A 187 19.06 13.68 1.44
N VAL A 188 19.20 13.52 0.13
CA VAL A 188 18.59 14.43 -0.86
C VAL A 188 17.17 14.00 -1.25
N ILE A 189 16.83 12.71 -1.13
CA ILE A 189 15.53 12.17 -1.56
C ILE A 189 14.53 12.24 -0.40
N THR A 190 13.39 12.89 -0.66
CA THR A 190 12.23 12.95 0.23
C THR A 190 10.99 12.40 -0.48
N GLU A 191 9.92 12.08 0.29
CA GLU A 191 8.64 11.65 -0.32
C GLU A 191 8.07 12.70 -1.29
N ASP A 192 8.30 13.98 -1.03
CA ASP A 192 7.80 15.08 -1.85
C ASP A 192 8.55 15.23 -3.18
N ASN A 193 9.87 14.98 -3.20
CA ASN A 193 10.71 15.25 -4.38
C ASN A 193 11.09 14.01 -5.20
N VAL A 194 10.87 12.80 -4.69
CA VAL A 194 11.31 11.56 -5.35
C VAL A 194 10.71 11.36 -6.75
N ASN A 195 9.44 11.73 -6.95
CA ASN A 195 8.79 11.64 -8.25
C ASN A 195 9.41 12.57 -9.31
N ASP A 196 9.85 13.76 -8.90
CA ASP A 196 10.52 14.73 -9.77
C ASP A 196 11.93 14.26 -10.11
N ILE A 197 12.65 13.71 -9.12
CA ILE A 197 13.98 13.12 -9.31
C ILE A 197 13.90 11.96 -10.31
N ILE A 198 12.98 11.01 -10.15
CA ILE A 198 12.76 9.89 -11.08
C ILE A 198 12.49 10.42 -12.50
N SER A 199 11.64 11.43 -12.62
CA SER A 199 11.26 12.02 -13.90
C SER A 199 12.45 12.71 -14.58
N ALA A 200 13.29 13.41 -13.82
CA ALA A 200 14.49 14.08 -14.30
C ALA A 200 15.57 13.08 -14.74
N LEU A 201 15.82 12.04 -13.97
CA LEU A 201 16.83 11.01 -14.26
C LEU A 201 16.44 10.16 -15.48
N LYS A 202 15.16 9.83 -15.65
CA LYS A 202 14.67 9.15 -16.86
C LYS A 202 14.85 9.99 -18.15
N LYS A 203 14.73 11.32 -18.06
CA LYS A 203 15.00 12.21 -19.20
C LYS A 203 16.47 12.24 -19.59
N ARG A 204 17.39 12.04 -18.64
CA ARG A 204 18.85 12.04 -18.89
C ARG A 204 19.37 10.71 -19.46
N ARG A 205 18.63 9.61 -19.26
CA ARG A 205 19.00 8.26 -19.76
C ARG A 205 18.50 7.99 -21.19
N LYS A 206 17.71 8.89 -21.77
CA LYS A 206 17.29 8.90 -23.18
C LYS A 206 18.19 9.79 -24.00
#